data_387043f25293b3758a34da5ed7c4393c
#
_entry.id   387043f25293b3758a34da5ed7c4393c
#
_cell.length_a   1.000
_cell.length_b   1.000
_cell.length_c   1.000
_cell.angle_alpha   90.00
_cell.angle_beta   90.00
_cell.angle_gamma   90.00
#
_symmetry.space_group_name_H-M   'P 1'
#
loop_
_entity.id
_entity.type
_entity.pdbx_description
1 polymer ?
#
loop_
_entity_poly.entity_id
_entity_poly.type
_entity_poly.pdbx_seq_one_letter_code
_entity_poly.pdbx_strand_id
1 'polypeptide(L)'
;MVTGVQTCALPIFVASWIEPGSRMLDLGCGDGRLLRVLRDAKNVRGLGIEHDEEEVVAAIAQGLSVIHGDINQELTGFPDNAFDYVVVSQTLQQAYAPTELIRQMLRVGRLGIVSFPNFCYWRIRLQMLCSGHVPVTRELPFHWYDTPNIRVLSLEDFRRYSRAVPFTVRRSLAVNPSAGGGLREVRFWPNLTASYGIFMISGTQSG
;
A
#
# COMPACT_ATOMS: atom_id res chain seq x y z
N MET A 1 2.72 9.27 20.50
CA MET A 1 3.87 9.49 19.60
C MET A 1 4.37 8.11 19.17
N VAL A 2 3.74 7.51 18.19
CA VAL A 2 4.18 6.23 17.61
C VAL A 2 4.86 6.59 16.30
N THR A 3 6.18 6.75 16.38
CA THR A 3 7.01 6.84 15.19
C THR A 3 6.95 5.48 14.48
N GLY A 4 5.97 5.34 13.60
CA GLY A 4 5.93 4.23 12.65
C GLY A 4 7.21 4.26 11.86
N VAL A 5 8.15 3.37 12.17
CA VAL A 5 9.22 2.99 11.26
C VAL A 5 8.55 2.20 10.13
N GLN A 6 7.71 2.91 9.35
CA GLN A 6 7.33 2.46 8.04
C GLN A 6 8.64 2.18 7.32
N THR A 7 8.77 1.01 6.78
CA THR A 7 9.99 0.58 6.10
C THR A 7 10.31 1.61 5.01
N CYS A 8 11.33 2.46 5.26
CA CYS A 8 11.76 3.54 4.38
C CYS A 8 11.96 3.12 2.91
N ALA A 9 12.01 1.83 2.65
CA ALA A 9 12.28 1.25 1.36
C ALA A 9 11.04 0.83 0.55
N LEU A 10 9.84 0.66 1.15
CA LEU A 10 8.62 0.33 0.39
C LEU A 10 8.30 1.36 -0.70
N PRO A 11 8.33 2.68 -0.41
CA PRO A 11 8.16 3.71 -1.42
C PRO A 11 9.15 3.59 -2.59
N ILE A 12 10.39 3.22 -2.34
CA ILE A 12 11.41 3.06 -3.39
C ILE A 12 11.06 1.90 -4.34
N PHE A 13 10.58 0.77 -3.80
CA PHE A 13 10.17 -0.36 -4.64
C PHE A 13 8.88 -0.08 -5.42
N VAL A 14 7.90 0.55 -4.80
CA VAL A 14 6.69 1.03 -5.50
C VAL A 14 7.12 2.00 -6.61
N ALA A 15 7.99 2.94 -6.29
CA ALA A 15 8.52 3.90 -7.26
C ALA A 15 9.21 3.23 -8.45
N SER A 16 9.87 2.07 -8.27
CA SER A 16 10.53 1.36 -9.37
C SER A 16 9.56 0.88 -10.46
N TRP A 17 8.28 0.72 -10.14
CA TRP A 17 7.24 0.26 -11.07
C TRP A 17 6.49 1.40 -11.77
N ILE A 18 6.68 2.64 -11.33
CA ILE A 18 6.02 3.82 -11.88
C ILE A 18 6.91 4.46 -12.92
N GLU A 19 6.35 4.73 -14.09
CA GLU A 19 7.08 5.33 -15.21
C GLU A 19 7.34 6.83 -15.00
N PRO A 20 8.46 7.35 -15.47
CA PRO A 20 8.73 8.79 -15.41
C PRO A 20 7.66 9.64 -16.10
N GLY A 21 7.34 10.79 -15.53
CA GLY A 21 6.39 11.75 -16.09
C GLY A 21 4.92 11.35 -15.98
N SER A 22 4.61 10.18 -15.41
CA SER A 22 3.22 9.70 -15.25
C SER A 22 2.41 10.53 -14.25
N ARG A 23 1.08 10.38 -14.29
CA ARG A 23 0.16 10.91 -13.30
C ARG A 23 -0.14 9.84 -12.27
N MET A 24 0.01 10.16 -11.00
CA MET A 24 -0.21 9.21 -9.91
C MET A 24 -1.10 9.79 -8.82
N LEU A 25 -1.99 8.96 -8.29
CA LEU A 25 -2.77 9.22 -7.09
C LEU A 25 -2.30 8.26 -5.96
N ASP A 26 -1.99 8.81 -4.80
CA ASP A 26 -1.57 8.06 -3.61
C ASP A 26 -2.66 8.13 -2.53
N LEU A 27 -3.25 7.00 -2.20
CA LEU A 27 -4.37 6.87 -1.26
C LEU A 27 -3.87 6.51 0.13
N GLY A 28 -3.98 7.46 1.07
CA GLY A 28 -3.34 7.39 2.37
C GLY A 28 -1.84 7.70 2.24
N CYS A 29 -1.55 8.89 1.72
CA CYS A 29 -0.18 9.25 1.35
C CYS A 29 0.72 9.59 2.55
N GLY A 30 0.16 9.75 3.76
CA GLY A 30 0.87 10.20 4.95
C GLY A 30 1.61 11.51 4.70
N ASP A 31 2.84 11.62 5.19
CA ASP A 31 3.74 12.76 4.98
C ASP A 31 4.15 13.01 3.50
N GLY A 32 3.62 12.26 2.56
CA GLY A 32 3.88 12.38 1.12
C GLY A 32 5.25 11.83 0.68
N ARG A 33 5.85 10.96 1.45
CA ARG A 33 7.20 10.41 1.16
C ARG A 33 7.31 9.75 -0.23
N LEU A 34 6.32 8.94 -0.63
CA LEU A 34 6.29 8.32 -1.96
C LEU A 34 6.18 9.37 -3.06
N LEU A 35 5.28 10.33 -2.89
CA LEU A 35 5.06 11.45 -3.81
C LEU A 35 6.35 12.25 -4.03
N ARG A 36 7.07 12.57 -2.95
CA ARG A 36 8.34 13.29 -3.00
C ARG A 36 9.40 12.53 -3.79
N VAL A 37 9.61 11.24 -3.45
CA VAL A 37 10.58 10.39 -4.16
C VAL A 37 10.28 10.32 -5.65
N LEU A 38 9.02 10.18 -6.03
CA LEU A 38 8.60 10.08 -7.43
C LEU A 38 8.70 11.42 -8.17
N ARG A 39 8.36 12.52 -7.53
CA ARG A 39 8.54 13.87 -8.08
C ARG A 39 10.02 14.14 -8.37
N ASP A 40 10.88 13.94 -7.37
CA ASP A 40 12.27 14.31 -7.44
C ASP A 40 13.09 13.39 -8.36
N ALA A 41 12.82 12.08 -8.36
CA ALA A 41 13.57 11.10 -9.13
C ALA A 41 13.02 10.85 -10.55
N LYS A 42 11.72 11.05 -10.79
CA LYS A 42 11.04 10.64 -12.02
C LYS A 42 10.12 11.69 -12.64
N ASN A 43 10.06 12.90 -12.07
CA ASN A 43 9.15 13.95 -12.53
C ASN A 43 7.68 13.50 -12.64
N VAL A 44 7.24 12.64 -11.73
CA VAL A 44 5.85 12.16 -11.65
C VAL A 44 4.97 13.28 -11.11
N ARG A 45 3.81 13.47 -11.73
CA ARG A 45 2.77 14.40 -11.27
C ARG A 45 1.87 13.67 -10.28
N GLY A 46 2.21 13.75 -8.99
CA GLY A 46 1.52 13.06 -7.93
C GLY A 46 0.51 13.95 -7.21
N LEU A 47 -0.63 13.34 -6.85
CA LEU A 47 -1.64 13.88 -5.94
C LEU A 47 -1.82 12.88 -4.80
N GLY A 48 -1.85 13.34 -3.55
CA GLY A 48 -2.16 12.53 -2.38
C GLY A 48 -3.58 12.75 -1.87
N ILE A 49 -4.14 11.75 -1.22
CA ILE A 49 -5.32 11.90 -0.35
C ILE A 49 -4.91 11.37 1.01
N GLU A 50 -5.13 12.16 2.06
CA GLU A 50 -4.78 11.79 3.43
C GLU A 50 -5.85 12.32 4.41
N HIS A 51 -6.15 11.51 5.43
CA HIS A 51 -7.16 11.84 6.43
C HIS A 51 -6.57 12.53 7.66
N ASP A 52 -5.32 12.25 7.98
CA ASP A 52 -4.63 12.84 9.13
C ASP A 52 -4.13 14.25 8.79
N GLU A 53 -4.64 15.25 9.52
CA GLU A 53 -4.33 16.67 9.28
C GLU A 53 -2.84 16.99 9.49
N GLU A 54 -2.18 16.38 10.47
CA GLU A 54 -0.76 16.61 10.75
C GLU A 54 0.11 16.11 9.58
N GLU A 55 -0.23 14.95 9.03
CA GLU A 55 0.44 14.37 7.87
C GLU A 55 0.19 15.20 6.60
N VAL A 56 -1.04 15.70 6.39
CA VAL A 56 -1.37 16.61 5.28
C VAL A 56 -0.53 17.88 5.35
N VAL A 57 -0.44 18.50 6.53
CA VAL A 57 0.38 19.71 6.73
C VAL A 57 1.86 19.42 6.46
N ALA A 58 2.36 18.28 6.93
CA ALA A 58 3.74 17.86 6.68
C ALA A 58 4.03 17.65 5.18
N ALA A 59 3.09 17.07 4.44
CA ALA A 59 3.22 16.86 3.00
C ALA A 59 3.18 18.18 2.22
N ILE A 60 2.24 19.08 2.54
CA ILE A 60 2.12 20.42 1.91
C ILE A 60 3.37 21.26 2.17
N ALA A 61 3.94 21.19 3.38
CA ALA A 61 5.19 21.89 3.71
C ALA A 61 6.39 21.45 2.83
N GLN A 62 6.32 20.25 2.23
CA GLN A 62 7.30 19.73 1.27
C GLN A 62 6.98 20.12 -0.19
N GLY A 63 5.96 20.96 -0.42
CA GLY A 63 5.52 21.38 -1.75
C GLY A 63 4.80 20.27 -2.53
N LEU A 64 4.13 19.35 -1.84
CA LEU A 64 3.34 18.28 -2.44
C LEU A 64 1.88 18.69 -2.56
N SER A 65 1.19 18.15 -3.57
CA SER A 65 -0.25 18.32 -3.74
C SER A 65 -0.97 17.24 -2.95
N VAL A 66 -1.75 17.62 -1.95
CA VAL A 66 -2.51 16.69 -1.10
C VAL A 66 -3.91 17.23 -0.85
N ILE A 67 -4.90 16.36 -0.90
CA ILE A 67 -6.28 16.61 -0.49
C ILE A 67 -6.44 16.03 0.93
N HIS A 68 -6.91 16.85 1.87
CA HIS A 68 -7.35 16.38 3.17
C HIS A 68 -8.76 15.82 3.06
N GLY A 69 -8.93 14.51 3.21
CA GLY A 69 -10.24 13.88 3.07
C GLY A 69 -10.26 12.36 3.23
N ASP A 70 -11.46 11.80 3.15
CA ASP A 70 -11.68 10.35 3.15
C ASP A 70 -11.49 9.78 1.74
N ILE A 71 -10.65 8.77 1.63
CA ILE A 71 -10.31 8.10 0.37
C ILE A 71 -11.56 7.65 -0.40
N ASN A 72 -12.57 7.12 0.31
CA ASN A 72 -13.77 6.58 -0.32
C ASN A 72 -14.66 7.69 -0.90
N GLN A 73 -14.69 8.85 -0.27
CA GLN A 73 -15.46 10.00 -0.73
C GLN A 73 -14.76 10.70 -1.89
N GLU A 74 -13.49 11.01 -1.71
CA GLU A 74 -12.70 11.75 -2.69
C GLU A 74 -12.55 11.02 -4.03
N LEU A 75 -12.41 9.67 -4.00
CA LEU A 75 -12.32 8.88 -5.23
C LEU A 75 -13.52 9.03 -6.16
N THR A 76 -14.72 9.29 -5.63
CA THR A 76 -15.93 9.44 -6.45
C THR A 76 -15.90 10.69 -7.33
N GLY A 77 -15.14 11.72 -6.93
CA GLY A 77 -14.99 12.99 -7.66
C GLY A 77 -14.07 12.93 -8.89
N PHE A 78 -13.25 11.88 -9.02
CA PHE A 78 -12.34 11.76 -10.15
C PHE A 78 -12.98 11.05 -11.34
N PRO A 79 -12.71 11.51 -12.58
CA PRO A 79 -13.14 10.81 -13.79
C PRO A 79 -12.39 9.49 -13.98
N ASP A 80 -12.96 8.62 -14.83
CA ASP A 80 -12.37 7.35 -15.19
C ASP A 80 -11.02 7.57 -15.88
N ASN A 81 -10.02 6.74 -15.54
CA ASN A 81 -8.66 6.80 -16.09
C ASN A 81 -7.97 8.18 -15.94
N ALA A 82 -8.31 8.93 -14.89
CA ALA A 82 -7.68 10.22 -14.60
C ALA A 82 -6.17 10.09 -14.32
N PHE A 83 -5.75 8.94 -13.82
CA PHE A 83 -4.36 8.65 -13.44
C PHE A 83 -3.82 7.43 -14.18
N ASP A 84 -2.50 7.43 -14.40
CA ASP A 84 -1.81 6.27 -14.97
C ASP A 84 -1.60 5.20 -13.89
N TYR A 85 -1.34 5.65 -12.64
CA TYR A 85 -1.19 4.79 -11.46
C TYR A 85 -2.03 5.31 -10.29
N VAL A 86 -2.68 4.39 -9.58
CA VAL A 86 -3.26 4.65 -8.25
C VAL A 86 -2.58 3.73 -7.25
N VAL A 87 -2.06 4.28 -6.16
CA VAL A 87 -1.31 3.54 -5.15
C VAL A 87 -2.11 3.47 -3.86
N VAL A 88 -2.13 2.29 -3.23
CA VAL A 88 -2.63 2.05 -1.88
C VAL A 88 -1.51 1.36 -1.11
N SER A 89 -0.73 2.13 -0.38
CA SER A 89 0.43 1.61 0.34
C SER A 89 0.13 1.49 1.83
N GLN A 90 0.05 0.25 2.34
CA GLN A 90 -0.23 -0.05 3.76
C GLN A 90 -1.55 0.54 4.29
N THR A 91 -2.52 0.77 3.42
CA THR A 91 -3.83 1.33 3.75
C THR A 91 -4.95 0.31 3.53
N LEU A 92 -4.75 -0.68 2.64
CA LEU A 92 -5.80 -1.66 2.30
C LEU A 92 -6.32 -2.43 3.52
N GLN A 93 -5.45 -2.79 4.47
CA GLN A 93 -5.85 -3.50 5.69
C GLN A 93 -6.68 -2.64 6.67
N GLN A 94 -6.75 -1.33 6.44
CA GLN A 94 -7.54 -0.38 7.22
C GLN A 94 -8.91 -0.10 6.55
N ALA A 95 -9.08 -0.51 5.30
CA ALA A 95 -10.29 -0.21 4.54
C ALA A 95 -11.51 -1.01 5.05
N TYR A 96 -12.64 -0.34 5.31
CA TYR A 96 -13.90 -0.99 5.65
C TYR A 96 -14.48 -1.80 4.48
N ALA A 97 -14.38 -1.29 3.26
CA ALA A 97 -14.88 -1.89 2.04
C ALA A 97 -13.77 -2.07 0.99
N PRO A 98 -12.82 -3.02 1.18
CA PRO A 98 -11.65 -3.15 0.31
C PRO A 98 -11.99 -3.49 -1.14
N THR A 99 -13.10 -4.21 -1.39
CA THR A 99 -13.58 -4.51 -2.74
C THR A 99 -14.00 -3.24 -3.48
N GLU A 100 -14.74 -2.35 -2.81
CA GLU A 100 -15.14 -1.08 -3.40
C GLU A 100 -13.95 -0.15 -3.61
N LEU A 101 -13.04 -0.09 -2.65
CA LEU A 101 -11.80 0.67 -2.78
C LEU A 101 -11.00 0.23 -4.02
N ILE A 102 -10.79 -1.07 -4.22
CA ILE A 102 -10.08 -1.60 -5.39
C ILE A 102 -10.85 -1.31 -6.68
N ARG A 103 -12.19 -1.42 -6.67
CA ARG A 103 -13.03 -1.11 -7.84
C ARG A 103 -12.87 0.35 -8.24
N GLN A 104 -12.96 1.29 -7.30
CA GLN A 104 -12.79 2.73 -7.54
C GLN A 104 -11.36 3.06 -7.96
N MET A 105 -10.37 2.48 -7.31
CA MET A 105 -8.97 2.59 -7.65
C MET A 105 -8.70 2.23 -9.13
N LEU A 106 -9.29 1.13 -9.61
CA LEU A 106 -9.16 0.66 -10.99
C LEU A 106 -10.08 1.37 -11.98
N ARG A 107 -11.09 2.10 -11.52
CA ARG A 107 -11.88 3.03 -12.33
C ARG A 107 -11.08 4.31 -12.62
N VAL A 108 -10.50 4.87 -11.57
CA VAL A 108 -9.80 6.16 -11.63
C VAL A 108 -8.39 6.01 -12.23
N GLY A 109 -7.74 4.86 -12.04
CA GLY A 109 -6.40 4.57 -12.53
C GLY A 109 -6.34 3.43 -13.53
N ARG A 110 -5.42 3.54 -14.49
CA ARG A 110 -5.13 2.46 -15.45
C ARG A 110 -4.51 1.25 -14.78
N LEU A 111 -3.61 1.49 -13.83
CA LEU A 111 -2.93 0.48 -13.03
C LEU A 111 -3.06 0.83 -11.55
N GLY A 112 -3.32 -0.20 -10.74
CA GLY A 112 -3.30 -0.13 -9.30
C GLY A 112 -2.02 -0.73 -8.72
N ILE A 113 -1.45 -0.10 -7.70
CA ILE A 113 -0.36 -0.69 -6.92
C ILE A 113 -0.81 -0.78 -5.47
N VAL A 114 -0.81 -1.99 -4.92
CA VAL A 114 -1.23 -2.27 -3.55
C VAL A 114 -0.06 -2.87 -2.78
N SER A 115 0.23 -2.35 -1.60
CA SER A 115 1.18 -2.97 -0.68
C SER A 115 0.59 -3.13 0.71
N PHE A 116 0.95 -4.22 1.38
CA PHE A 116 0.45 -4.54 2.72
C PHE A 116 1.42 -5.46 3.48
N PRO A 117 1.39 -5.43 4.83
CA PRO A 117 2.11 -6.38 5.66
C PRO A 117 1.51 -7.78 5.55
N ASN A 118 2.35 -8.79 5.49
CA ASN A 118 1.94 -10.19 5.44
C ASN A 118 1.72 -10.75 6.85
N PHE A 119 0.48 -10.85 7.28
CA PHE A 119 0.12 -11.43 8.58
C PHE A 119 0.49 -12.92 8.71
N CYS A 120 0.74 -13.62 7.59
CA CYS A 120 1.17 -15.02 7.60
C CYS A 120 2.69 -15.20 7.59
N TYR A 121 3.47 -14.15 7.83
CA TYR A 121 4.92 -14.23 8.00
C TYR A 121 5.30 -15.17 9.16
N TRP A 122 6.33 -16.03 8.97
CA TRP A 122 6.66 -17.10 9.91
C TRP A 122 6.90 -16.65 11.36
N ARG A 123 7.51 -15.48 11.55
CA ARG A 123 7.74 -14.93 12.91
C ARG A 123 6.42 -14.63 13.62
N ILE A 124 5.44 -14.08 12.92
CA ILE A 124 4.10 -13.81 13.45
C ILE A 124 3.44 -15.12 13.85
N ARG A 125 3.48 -16.14 12.96
CA ARG A 125 2.92 -17.46 13.25
C ARG A 125 3.59 -18.12 14.45
N LEU A 126 4.92 -18.10 14.52
CA LEU A 126 5.68 -18.69 15.62
C LEU A 126 5.39 -17.96 16.94
N GLN A 127 5.34 -16.63 16.93
CA GLN A 127 5.01 -15.85 18.13
C GLN A 127 3.60 -16.19 18.63
N MET A 128 2.61 -16.24 17.75
CA MET A 128 1.24 -16.65 18.12
C MET A 128 1.19 -18.06 18.67
N LEU A 129 1.89 -19.00 18.04
CA LEU A 129 1.94 -20.41 18.47
C LEU A 129 2.59 -20.57 19.86
N CYS A 130 3.68 -19.84 20.13
CA CYS A 130 4.44 -19.98 21.37
C CYS A 130 3.89 -19.12 22.53
N SER A 131 3.32 -17.94 22.25
CA SER A 131 2.88 -17.03 23.30
C SER A 131 1.35 -17.02 23.51
N GLY A 132 0.57 -17.48 22.51
CA GLY A 132 -0.88 -17.40 22.54
C GLY A 132 -1.44 -15.98 22.43
N HIS A 133 -0.60 -14.97 22.13
CA HIS A 133 -0.98 -13.56 22.02
C HIS A 133 -0.87 -13.05 20.59
N VAL A 134 -1.72 -12.06 20.25
CA VAL A 134 -1.59 -11.31 18.99
C VAL A 134 -0.24 -10.57 19.01
N PRO A 135 0.64 -10.82 18.02
CA PRO A 135 1.97 -10.28 18.04
C PRO A 135 1.99 -8.78 17.75
N VAL A 136 2.80 -8.07 18.53
CA VAL A 136 3.23 -6.71 18.21
C VAL A 136 4.64 -6.82 17.62
N THR A 137 4.81 -6.46 16.37
CA THR A 137 6.07 -6.56 15.64
C THR A 137 6.41 -5.23 14.98
N ARG A 138 7.58 -5.14 14.36
CA ARG A 138 7.95 -3.93 13.60
C ARG A 138 7.01 -3.67 12.42
N GLU A 139 6.47 -4.73 11.81
CA GLU A 139 5.54 -4.69 10.68
C GLU A 139 4.09 -4.42 11.12
N LEU A 140 3.78 -4.80 12.36
CA LEU A 140 2.48 -4.66 13.01
C LEU A 140 2.69 -4.02 14.39
N PRO A 141 2.95 -2.70 14.46
CA PRO A 141 3.44 -2.05 15.68
C PRO A 141 2.34 -1.76 16.71
N PHE A 142 1.08 -2.06 16.42
CA PHE A 142 -0.05 -1.72 17.27
C PHE A 142 -0.51 -2.92 18.09
N HIS A 143 -1.04 -2.66 19.28
CA HIS A 143 -1.78 -3.65 20.03
C HIS A 143 -3.16 -3.90 19.42
N TRP A 144 -3.79 -5.03 19.78
CA TRP A 144 -5.10 -5.41 19.23
C TRP A 144 -6.22 -4.41 19.52
N TYR A 145 -6.10 -3.60 20.55
CA TYR A 145 -7.10 -2.61 21.00
C TYR A 145 -6.90 -1.20 20.44
N ASP A 146 -5.74 -0.89 19.85
CA ASP A 146 -5.40 0.44 19.29
C ASP A 146 -4.97 0.39 17.82
N THR A 147 -5.06 -0.80 17.20
CA THR A 147 -4.65 -1.00 15.81
C THR A 147 -5.63 -0.39 14.81
N PRO A 148 -5.17 0.36 13.81
CA PRO A 148 -5.99 0.76 12.68
C PRO A 148 -6.25 -0.40 11.70
N ASN A 149 -5.54 -1.53 11.86
CA ASN A 149 -5.66 -2.69 10.97
C ASN A 149 -6.88 -3.51 11.33
N ILE A 150 -7.96 -3.35 10.57
CA ILE A 150 -9.22 -4.10 10.73
C ILE A 150 -9.27 -5.39 9.91
N ARG A 151 -8.30 -5.61 9.03
CA ARG A 151 -8.20 -6.78 8.15
C ARG A 151 -6.89 -7.51 8.36
N VAL A 152 -6.99 -8.83 8.58
CA VAL A 152 -5.84 -9.74 8.55
C VAL A 152 -5.69 -10.24 7.12
N LEU A 153 -4.55 -9.96 6.50
CA LEU A 153 -4.32 -10.19 5.07
C LEU A 153 -2.97 -10.89 4.86
N SER A 154 -2.95 -11.93 4.03
CA SER A 154 -1.73 -12.60 3.57
C SER A 154 -1.52 -12.44 2.06
N LEU A 155 -0.33 -12.78 1.58
CA LEU A 155 -0.03 -12.76 0.14
C LEU A 155 -0.92 -13.73 -0.64
N GLU A 156 -1.21 -14.89 -0.05
CA GLU A 156 -2.05 -15.90 -0.68
C GLU A 156 -3.53 -15.51 -0.66
N ASP A 157 -4.01 -14.87 0.42
CA ASP A 157 -5.38 -14.37 0.48
C ASP A 157 -5.63 -13.32 -0.62
N PHE A 158 -4.67 -12.41 -0.84
CA PHE A 158 -4.80 -11.42 -1.91
C PHE A 158 -4.81 -12.07 -3.30
N ARG A 159 -4.00 -13.11 -3.53
CA ARG A 159 -4.02 -13.89 -4.77
C ARG A 159 -5.33 -14.65 -4.97
N ARG A 160 -5.89 -15.25 -3.91
CA ARG A 160 -7.21 -15.89 -3.97
C ARG A 160 -8.31 -14.89 -4.25
N TYR A 161 -8.24 -13.76 -3.58
CA TYR A 161 -9.18 -12.67 -3.76
C TYR A 161 -9.20 -12.17 -5.22
N SER A 162 -8.05 -12.06 -5.89
CA SER A 162 -7.97 -11.65 -7.29
C SER A 162 -8.66 -12.62 -8.27
N ARG A 163 -8.98 -13.85 -7.84
CA ARG A 163 -9.76 -14.82 -8.63
C ARG A 163 -11.28 -14.66 -8.43
N ALA A 164 -11.67 -14.03 -7.34
CA ALA A 164 -13.09 -13.83 -6.96
C ALA A 164 -13.65 -12.46 -7.39
N VAL A 165 -12.80 -11.54 -7.79
CA VAL A 165 -13.16 -10.16 -8.18
C VAL A 165 -12.59 -9.81 -9.55
N PRO A 166 -13.19 -8.88 -10.29
CA PRO A 166 -12.83 -8.58 -11.67
C PRO A 166 -11.57 -7.71 -11.79
N PHE A 167 -10.43 -8.21 -11.30
CA PHE A 167 -9.12 -7.62 -11.57
C PHE A 167 -8.04 -8.68 -11.80
N THR A 168 -6.98 -8.29 -12.48
CA THR A 168 -5.84 -9.15 -12.79
C THR A 168 -4.59 -8.67 -12.10
N VAL A 169 -3.86 -9.58 -11.45
CA VAL A 169 -2.51 -9.31 -10.93
C VAL A 169 -1.52 -9.34 -12.09
N ARG A 170 -0.95 -8.19 -12.43
CA ARG A 170 0.05 -8.03 -13.51
C ARG A 170 1.47 -8.35 -13.03
N ARG A 171 1.77 -7.95 -11.79
CA ARG A 171 3.07 -8.16 -11.18
C ARG A 171 2.92 -8.33 -9.67
N SER A 172 3.73 -9.17 -9.06
CA SER A 172 3.77 -9.31 -7.60
C SER A 172 5.22 -9.42 -7.11
N LEU A 173 5.48 -8.84 -5.97
CA LEU A 173 6.77 -8.89 -5.29
C LEU A 173 6.55 -9.15 -3.81
N ALA A 174 7.30 -10.10 -3.26
CA ALA A 174 7.33 -10.39 -1.83
C ALA A 174 8.68 -9.94 -1.28
N VAL A 175 8.69 -9.18 -0.19
CA VAL A 175 9.91 -8.53 0.29
C VAL A 175 10.07 -8.58 1.81
N ASN A 176 11.33 -8.51 2.25
CA ASN A 176 11.72 -8.30 3.63
C ASN A 176 12.59 -7.06 3.78
N PRO A 177 12.51 -6.32 4.89
CA PRO A 177 13.49 -5.30 5.23
C PRO A 177 14.90 -5.88 5.29
N SER A 178 15.88 -5.14 4.75
CA SER A 178 17.30 -5.47 4.80
C SER A 178 18.02 -4.63 5.87
N ALA A 179 19.11 -5.12 6.41
CA ALA A 179 19.92 -4.44 7.42
C ALA A 179 20.48 -3.07 6.93
N GLY A 180 20.66 -2.88 5.62
CA GLY A 180 21.09 -1.62 5.02
C GLY A 180 19.97 -0.63 4.71
N GLY A 181 18.76 -0.78 5.29
CA GLY A 181 17.62 0.13 5.08
C GLY A 181 16.86 -0.09 3.76
N GLY A 182 17.30 -1.04 2.90
CA GLY A 182 16.60 -1.45 1.69
C GLY A 182 15.59 -2.55 1.93
N LEU A 183 15.05 -3.10 0.83
CA LEU A 183 14.24 -4.32 0.83
C LEU A 183 14.94 -5.41 0.02
N ARG A 184 14.77 -6.65 0.45
CA ARG A 184 15.25 -7.83 -0.27
C ARG A 184 14.06 -8.62 -0.80
N GLU A 185 14.07 -8.95 -2.09
CA GLU A 185 13.08 -9.84 -2.69
C GLU A 185 13.15 -11.24 -2.09
N VAL A 186 11.98 -11.84 -1.88
CA VAL A 186 11.79 -13.19 -1.37
C VAL A 186 11.09 -14.02 -2.44
N ARG A 187 11.79 -15.06 -2.93
CA ARG A 187 11.27 -15.93 -3.99
C ARG A 187 10.82 -17.29 -3.47
N PHE A 188 11.41 -17.75 -2.37
CA PHE A 188 11.11 -19.08 -1.83
C PHE A 188 10.08 -18.99 -0.70
N TRP A 189 8.96 -19.70 -0.85
CA TRP A 189 7.82 -19.71 0.08
C TRP A 189 7.38 -18.31 0.54
N PRO A 190 7.07 -17.40 -0.37
CA PRO A 190 6.89 -15.98 -0.06
C PRO A 190 5.79 -15.73 0.97
N ASN A 191 4.70 -16.51 0.98
CA ASN A 191 3.64 -16.36 1.98
C ASN A 191 4.10 -16.70 3.42
N LEU A 192 5.16 -17.50 3.57
CA LEU A 192 5.74 -17.84 4.86
C LEU A 192 6.91 -16.92 5.22
N THR A 193 7.77 -16.59 4.26
CA THR A 193 9.09 -16.02 4.53
C THR A 193 9.21 -14.54 4.19
N ALA A 194 8.19 -13.92 3.57
CA ALA A 194 8.15 -12.48 3.32
C ALA A 194 7.26 -11.75 4.33
N SER A 195 7.71 -10.57 4.76
CA SER A 195 6.96 -9.71 5.68
C SER A 195 6.02 -8.72 4.99
N TYR A 196 6.27 -8.40 3.70
CA TYR A 196 5.41 -7.51 2.90
C TYR A 196 5.13 -8.08 1.52
N GLY A 197 3.94 -7.73 0.98
CA GLY A 197 3.57 -7.95 -0.41
C GLY A 197 3.36 -6.64 -1.15
N ILE A 198 3.77 -6.60 -2.42
CA ILE A 198 3.49 -5.51 -3.36
C ILE A 198 2.88 -6.14 -4.60
N PHE A 199 1.74 -5.63 -5.04
CA PHE A 199 0.99 -6.14 -6.19
C PHE A 199 0.65 -5.00 -7.15
N MET A 200 0.94 -5.19 -8.43
CA MET A 200 0.41 -4.35 -9.50
C MET A 200 -0.81 -5.05 -10.08
N ILE A 201 -1.90 -4.34 -10.16
CA ILE A 201 -3.20 -4.85 -10.61
C ILE A 201 -3.77 -3.99 -11.74
N SER A 202 -4.62 -4.58 -12.56
CA SER A 202 -5.42 -3.86 -13.58
C SER A 202 -6.83 -4.41 -13.59
N GLY A 203 -7.77 -3.61 -14.05
CA GLY A 203 -9.11 -4.11 -14.37
C GLY A 203 -9.03 -5.24 -15.41
N THR A 204 -9.98 -6.19 -15.35
CA THR A 204 -10.19 -7.12 -16.45
C THR A 204 -10.72 -6.32 -17.62
N GLN A 205 -10.02 -6.30 -18.75
CA GLN A 205 -10.59 -5.77 -19.98
C GLN A 205 -11.80 -6.64 -20.32
N SER A 206 -12.99 -6.03 -20.30
CA SER A 206 -14.16 -6.63 -20.93
C SER A 206 -13.83 -6.68 -22.42
N GLY A 207 -13.59 -7.89 -22.94
CA GLY A 207 -13.45 -8.13 -24.37
C GLY A 207 -14.76 -7.94 -25.09
#